data_c079577035aeca18612d602be75dcbdf
#
_entry.id   c079577035aeca18612d602be75dcbdf
#
_cell.length_a   1.000
_cell.length_b   1.000
_cell.length_c   1.000
_cell.angle_alpha   90.00
_cell.angle_beta   90.00
_cell.angle_gamma   90.00
#
_symmetry.space_group_name_H-M   'P 1'
#
loop_
_entity.id
_entity.type
_entity.pdbx_description
1 polymer ?
#
loop_
_entity_poly.entity_id
_entity_poly.type
_entity_poly.pdbx_seq_one_letter_code
_entity_poly.pdbx_strand_id
1 'polypeptide(L)'
;MDQREIVEAIATLREYGTETYLIEAKSAKGGFPKCYDTISSFSNKHGGIIIFGLSDSFQVEGVYDVEDLQKKLTELGKNSMSPPVHLDISPVEFEGKTLVAAKVHELPLSEKPCYYTKGGIHRGAYTRVGESDEQMTPYEIYAQQSYKEGVPDDLRPIERASIDDLNGEEIIRYIKKVKSEKPNFAKNDDRKIMRLSGICNDNKPTMAGMMVFGDYPQAYYPQLFIACSSMPGKELGELGGDGQRFNDNQRVEGTIEQMLSGALGFLQRNMKTKVIIDLSGKRTDIPEYPIRALREAVTNALVHRDYSKYTERAYIQVYVYSDRIEIINPGTLYGPNRIDRLGTDTIMEARNPNIIRLLEEKYPAIDGDLMRALENRHTGIPTMRREMAKYGLPEPKFIEGRGLFKVVFYNNSHDSEPDQVSDQVSDQVSDQVSDQVSVILDYCNKPRSLKEIANFLGMTRSYVSRKYIVPLVRNNQLVRTIPEKPKSQLQKYYRNCR
;
A
#
# COMPACT_ATOMS: atom_id res chain seq x y z
N MET A 1 -10.28 13.19 -26.31
CA MET A 1 -8.92 13.50 -25.80
C MET A 1 -8.38 14.72 -26.53
N ASP A 2 -7.79 15.70 -25.83
CA ASP A 2 -7.23 16.91 -26.47
C ASP A 2 -5.83 16.60 -27.05
N GLN A 3 -5.52 17.21 -28.19
CA GLN A 3 -4.21 17.08 -28.85
C GLN A 3 -3.06 17.54 -27.90
N ARG A 4 -3.29 18.53 -27.06
CA ARG A 4 -2.33 19.00 -26.06
C ARG A 4 -1.97 17.92 -25.04
N GLU A 5 -2.95 17.17 -24.54
CA GLU A 5 -2.77 16.06 -23.59
C GLU A 5 -1.84 14.99 -24.16
N ILE A 6 -1.94 14.71 -25.47
CA ILE A 6 -1.09 13.73 -26.15
C ILE A 6 0.36 14.24 -26.31
N VAL A 7 0.51 15.52 -26.68
CA VAL A 7 1.84 16.14 -26.81
C VAL A 7 2.56 16.20 -25.48
N GLU A 8 1.87 16.55 -24.41
CA GLU A 8 2.40 16.56 -23.03
C GLU A 8 2.79 15.14 -22.58
N ALA A 9 1.99 14.12 -22.90
CA ALA A 9 2.32 12.74 -22.60
C ALA A 9 3.59 12.27 -23.32
N ILE A 10 3.76 12.63 -24.61
CA ILE A 10 4.99 12.32 -25.36
C ILE A 10 6.20 13.06 -24.78
N ALA A 11 6.04 14.32 -24.40
CA ALA A 11 7.10 15.11 -23.77
C ALA A 11 7.53 14.47 -22.44
N THR A 12 6.56 14.02 -21.63
CA THR A 12 6.80 13.31 -20.38
C THR A 12 7.60 12.02 -20.59
N LEU A 13 7.21 11.17 -21.56
CA LEU A 13 7.96 9.96 -21.90
C LEU A 13 9.41 10.25 -22.32
N ARG A 14 9.62 11.30 -23.08
CA ARG A 14 10.96 11.72 -23.55
C ARG A 14 11.81 12.29 -22.42
N GLU A 15 11.21 13.07 -21.52
CA GLU A 15 11.87 13.67 -20.37
C GLU A 15 12.33 12.60 -19.38
N TYR A 16 11.44 11.68 -18.99
CA TYR A 16 11.78 10.60 -18.07
C TYR A 16 12.61 9.47 -18.70
N GLY A 17 12.53 9.33 -20.02
CA GLY A 17 13.22 8.27 -20.77
C GLY A 17 12.67 6.87 -20.50
N THR A 18 11.50 6.80 -19.89
CA THR A 18 10.77 5.56 -19.54
C THR A 18 9.26 5.81 -19.58
N GLU A 19 8.48 4.73 -19.65
CA GLU A 19 7.03 4.77 -19.45
C GLU A 19 6.70 5.16 -18.02
N THR A 20 5.47 5.58 -17.80
CA THR A 20 4.98 5.96 -16.47
C THR A 20 3.81 5.08 -16.04
N TYR A 21 3.34 5.24 -14.82
CA TYR A 21 2.17 4.51 -14.36
C TYR A 21 0.86 4.93 -15.09
N LEU A 22 0.86 6.06 -15.82
CA LEU A 22 -0.30 6.57 -16.58
C LEU A 22 -0.07 6.58 -18.11
N ILE A 23 1.15 6.38 -18.60
CA ILE A 23 1.45 6.53 -20.02
C ILE A 23 2.27 5.34 -20.49
N GLU A 24 1.77 4.69 -21.53
CA GLU A 24 2.39 3.56 -22.21
C GLU A 24 2.65 3.91 -23.68
N ALA A 25 3.78 3.49 -24.25
CA ALA A 25 4.11 3.66 -25.64
C ALA A 25 4.19 2.31 -26.36
N LYS A 26 3.60 2.20 -27.54
CA LYS A 26 3.63 0.98 -28.36
C LYS A 26 4.05 1.30 -29.80
N SER A 27 4.98 0.54 -30.34
CA SER A 27 5.23 0.55 -31.78
C SER A 27 4.06 -0.06 -32.52
N ALA A 28 3.58 0.58 -33.56
CA ALA A 28 2.50 0.11 -34.44
C ALA A 28 2.92 0.10 -35.92
N LYS A 29 4.23 0.07 -36.18
CA LYS A 29 4.82 0.06 -37.52
C LYS A 29 4.64 -1.29 -38.23
N GLY A 30 4.60 -2.38 -37.49
CA GLY A 30 4.53 -3.76 -38.01
C GLY A 30 3.15 -4.44 -37.86
N GLY A 31 2.11 -3.69 -37.51
CA GLY A 31 0.75 -4.22 -37.30
C GLY A 31 0.21 -3.92 -35.91
N PHE A 32 -0.85 -4.66 -35.51
CA PHE A 32 -1.52 -4.45 -34.22
C PHE A 32 -0.69 -4.97 -33.03
N PRO A 33 -0.19 -4.10 -32.14
CA PRO A 33 0.62 -4.53 -31.02
C PRO A 33 -0.23 -5.15 -29.90
N LYS A 34 0.40 -5.99 -29.08
CA LYS A 34 -0.22 -6.51 -27.87
C LYS A 34 -0.44 -5.35 -26.86
N CYS A 35 -1.66 -5.14 -26.41
CA CYS A 35 -2.01 -4.08 -25.46
C CYS A 35 -3.18 -4.43 -24.51
N TYR A 36 -3.68 -5.69 -24.51
CA TYR A 36 -4.76 -6.10 -23.64
C TYR A 36 -4.37 -6.08 -22.15
N ASP A 37 -3.11 -6.35 -21.86
CA ASP A 37 -2.50 -6.26 -20.53
C ASP A 37 -2.54 -4.82 -20.01
N THR A 38 -2.12 -3.85 -20.81
CA THR A 38 -2.16 -2.43 -20.49
C THR A 38 -3.60 -1.92 -20.35
N ILE A 39 -4.51 -2.33 -21.24
CA ILE A 39 -5.93 -1.98 -21.11
C ILE A 39 -6.51 -2.52 -19.80
N SER A 40 -6.22 -3.78 -19.45
CA SER A 40 -6.66 -4.37 -18.19
C SER A 40 -6.07 -3.63 -16.98
N SER A 41 -4.77 -3.38 -16.97
CA SER A 41 -4.10 -2.75 -15.84
C SER A 41 -4.55 -1.30 -15.60
N PHE A 42 -4.71 -0.51 -16.66
CA PHE A 42 -5.22 0.85 -16.57
C PHE A 42 -6.68 0.86 -16.10
N SER A 43 -7.52 -0.03 -16.63
CA SER A 43 -8.92 -0.15 -16.21
C SER A 43 -9.05 -0.53 -14.72
N ASN A 44 -8.12 -1.32 -14.20
CA ASN A 44 -8.12 -1.79 -12.81
C ASN A 44 -7.50 -0.79 -11.82
N LYS A 45 -6.75 0.22 -12.29
CA LYS A 45 -6.06 1.21 -11.42
C LYS A 45 -6.58 2.63 -11.67
N HIS A 46 -5.84 3.46 -12.34
CA HIS A 46 -6.07 4.91 -12.42
C HIS A 46 -6.45 5.39 -13.82
N GLY A 47 -6.69 4.46 -14.74
CA GLY A 47 -6.73 4.80 -16.14
C GLY A 47 -5.35 5.09 -16.69
N GLY A 48 -5.29 5.57 -17.92
CA GLY A 48 -4.05 5.95 -18.59
C GLY A 48 -4.19 6.18 -20.06
N ILE A 49 -3.08 6.51 -20.71
CA ILE A 49 -3.01 6.77 -22.15
C ILE A 49 -2.02 5.79 -22.78
N ILE A 50 -2.44 5.11 -23.84
CA ILE A 50 -1.56 4.29 -24.68
C ILE A 50 -1.31 5.04 -25.96
N ILE A 51 -0.04 5.31 -26.30
CA ILE A 51 0.35 6.02 -27.50
C ILE A 51 0.96 5.04 -28.49
N PHE A 52 0.31 4.85 -29.63
CA PHE A 52 0.74 3.96 -30.70
C PHE A 52 1.50 4.73 -31.77
N GLY A 53 2.59 4.15 -32.25
CA GLY A 53 3.46 4.72 -33.28
C GLY A 53 4.76 5.34 -32.73
N LEU A 54 5.09 5.05 -31.47
CA LEU A 54 6.37 5.38 -30.88
C LEU A 54 7.24 4.12 -30.74
N SER A 55 8.53 4.26 -30.93
CA SER A 55 9.51 3.20 -30.63
C SER A 55 9.77 3.07 -29.12
N ASP A 56 10.46 2.01 -28.68
CA ASP A 56 10.92 1.84 -27.30
C ASP A 56 11.82 2.99 -26.79
N SER A 57 12.37 3.81 -27.69
CA SER A 57 13.12 5.02 -27.37
C SER A 57 12.30 6.30 -27.54
N PHE A 58 10.98 6.19 -27.65
CA PHE A 58 10.00 7.26 -27.81
C PHE A 58 10.24 8.14 -29.07
N GLN A 59 10.90 7.58 -30.09
CA GLN A 59 11.02 8.21 -31.40
C GLN A 59 9.76 7.96 -32.23
N VAL A 60 9.33 8.95 -32.99
CA VAL A 60 8.14 8.86 -33.82
C VAL A 60 8.36 7.91 -34.98
N GLU A 61 7.67 6.78 -34.98
CA GLU A 61 7.67 5.82 -36.11
C GLU A 61 6.44 5.98 -36.99
N GLY A 62 5.32 6.41 -36.42
CA GLY A 62 4.02 6.47 -37.05
C GLY A 62 3.27 5.14 -36.99
N VAL A 63 1.99 5.19 -37.29
CA VAL A 63 1.10 4.02 -37.36
C VAL A 63 0.99 3.60 -38.83
N TYR A 64 1.17 2.31 -39.13
CA TYR A 64 1.12 1.78 -40.49
C TYR A 64 -0.30 1.91 -41.11
N ASP A 65 -1.33 1.53 -40.36
CA ASP A 65 -2.73 1.60 -40.77
C ASP A 65 -3.57 2.11 -39.60
N VAL A 66 -3.92 3.38 -39.65
CA VAL A 66 -4.64 4.09 -38.59
C VAL A 66 -6.07 3.54 -38.44
N GLU A 67 -6.75 3.28 -39.55
CA GLU A 67 -8.13 2.81 -39.55
C GLU A 67 -8.25 1.38 -38.99
N ASP A 68 -7.38 0.48 -39.45
CA ASP A 68 -7.32 -0.90 -38.94
C ASP A 68 -6.95 -0.93 -37.43
N LEU A 69 -6.00 -0.10 -36.99
CA LEU A 69 -5.62 0.00 -35.59
C LEU A 69 -6.81 0.46 -34.73
N GLN A 70 -7.50 1.52 -35.13
CA GLN A 70 -8.68 2.03 -34.39
C GLN A 70 -9.80 0.99 -34.29
N LYS A 71 -10.08 0.29 -35.41
CA LYS A 71 -11.06 -0.79 -35.44
C LYS A 71 -10.69 -1.93 -34.47
N LYS A 72 -9.46 -2.41 -34.53
CA LYS A 72 -8.96 -3.49 -33.66
C LYS A 72 -8.94 -3.10 -32.18
N LEU A 73 -8.58 -1.86 -31.84
CA LEU A 73 -8.65 -1.34 -30.47
C LEU A 73 -10.09 -1.32 -29.96
N THR A 74 -11.03 -0.85 -30.79
CA THR A 74 -12.46 -0.85 -30.44
C THR A 74 -13.00 -2.27 -30.24
N GLU A 75 -12.64 -3.21 -31.13
CA GLU A 75 -13.02 -4.63 -31.00
C GLU A 75 -12.41 -5.28 -29.77
N LEU A 76 -11.14 -4.97 -29.46
CA LEU A 76 -10.46 -5.48 -28.28
C LEU A 76 -11.17 -5.03 -27.00
N GLY A 77 -11.42 -3.73 -26.84
CA GLY A 77 -12.09 -3.18 -25.66
C GLY A 77 -13.52 -3.72 -25.51
N LYS A 78 -14.29 -3.76 -26.59
CA LYS A 78 -15.70 -4.15 -26.55
C LYS A 78 -15.93 -5.66 -26.43
N ASN A 79 -15.17 -6.47 -27.17
CA ASN A 79 -15.47 -7.89 -27.37
C ASN A 79 -14.51 -8.84 -26.66
N SER A 80 -13.31 -8.36 -26.30
CA SER A 80 -12.25 -9.22 -25.74
C SER A 80 -11.88 -8.89 -24.31
N MET A 81 -12.41 -7.79 -23.76
CA MET A 81 -12.29 -7.45 -22.34
C MET A 81 -13.58 -7.77 -21.59
N SER A 82 -13.48 -8.11 -20.32
CA SER A 82 -14.63 -8.35 -19.42
C SER A 82 -14.36 -7.67 -18.07
N PRO A 83 -15.21 -6.70 -17.65
CA PRO A 83 -16.27 -6.11 -18.44
C PRO A 83 -15.74 -5.39 -19.69
N PRO A 84 -16.61 -5.07 -20.67
CA PRO A 84 -16.21 -4.29 -21.84
C PRO A 84 -15.66 -2.93 -21.45
N VAL A 85 -14.57 -2.51 -22.10
CA VAL A 85 -13.89 -1.23 -21.84
C VAL A 85 -14.11 -0.30 -23.03
N HIS A 86 -14.60 0.90 -22.75
CA HIS A 86 -14.66 1.96 -23.74
C HIS A 86 -13.30 2.68 -23.81
N LEU A 87 -12.77 2.83 -25.03
CA LEU A 87 -11.51 3.53 -25.30
C LEU A 87 -11.81 4.83 -26.05
N ASP A 88 -11.30 5.96 -25.56
CA ASP A 88 -11.34 7.21 -26.30
C ASP A 88 -10.13 7.26 -27.26
N ILE A 89 -10.36 6.92 -28.51
CA ILE A 89 -9.30 6.77 -29.52
C ILE A 89 -9.23 8.05 -30.37
N SER A 90 -8.04 8.64 -30.46
CA SER A 90 -7.80 9.87 -31.22
C SER A 90 -6.53 9.74 -32.07
N PRO A 91 -6.62 9.88 -33.41
CA PRO A 91 -5.43 10.06 -34.24
C PRO A 91 -4.89 11.47 -34.05
N VAL A 92 -3.57 11.63 -34.11
CA VAL A 92 -2.88 12.91 -33.99
C VAL A 92 -1.68 12.98 -34.91
N GLU A 93 -1.53 14.12 -35.61
CA GLU A 93 -0.34 14.40 -36.38
C GLU A 93 0.77 14.96 -35.47
N PHE A 94 1.91 14.29 -35.45
CA PHE A 94 3.05 14.68 -34.64
C PHE A 94 4.37 14.39 -35.36
N GLU A 95 5.24 15.40 -35.48
CA GLU A 95 6.51 15.32 -36.20
C GLU A 95 6.39 14.76 -37.64
N GLY A 96 5.32 15.14 -38.35
CA GLY A 96 5.06 14.73 -39.74
C GLY A 96 4.60 13.28 -39.93
N LYS A 97 4.17 12.61 -38.86
CA LYS A 97 3.60 11.27 -38.90
C LYS A 97 2.34 11.19 -38.08
N THR A 98 1.45 10.26 -38.45
CA THR A 98 0.21 10.01 -37.69
C THR A 98 0.49 9.02 -36.56
N LEU A 99 0.18 9.42 -35.33
CA LEU A 99 0.11 8.59 -34.15
C LEU A 99 -1.35 8.31 -33.80
N VAL A 100 -1.60 7.29 -32.99
CA VAL A 100 -2.93 7.04 -32.41
C VAL A 100 -2.77 6.97 -30.89
N ALA A 101 -3.56 7.75 -30.17
CA ALA A 101 -3.64 7.67 -28.73
C ALA A 101 -4.98 7.05 -28.31
N ALA A 102 -4.94 6.13 -27.36
CA ALA A 102 -6.11 5.52 -26.75
C ALA A 102 -6.11 5.80 -25.23
N LYS A 103 -7.11 6.54 -24.77
CA LYS A 103 -7.31 6.78 -23.34
C LYS A 103 -8.19 5.65 -22.77
N VAL A 104 -7.66 5.00 -21.75
CA VAL A 104 -8.34 3.98 -20.97
C VAL A 104 -8.82 4.61 -19.68
N HIS A 105 -10.11 4.53 -19.39
CA HIS A 105 -10.67 5.03 -18.15
C HIS A 105 -10.61 3.96 -17.06
N GLU A 106 -10.39 4.40 -15.82
CA GLU A 106 -10.56 3.53 -14.67
C GLU A 106 -11.99 3.06 -14.57
N LEU A 107 -12.22 1.77 -14.41
CA LEU A 107 -13.55 1.22 -14.19
C LEU A 107 -14.07 1.50 -12.78
N PRO A 108 -15.40 1.66 -12.62
CA PRO A 108 -16.01 1.67 -11.30
C PRO A 108 -15.65 0.40 -10.52
N LEU A 109 -15.50 0.52 -9.20
CA LEU A 109 -15.16 -0.62 -8.33
C LEU A 109 -16.16 -1.78 -8.46
N SER A 110 -17.44 -1.48 -8.68
CA SER A 110 -18.49 -2.48 -8.93
C SER A 110 -18.29 -3.32 -10.19
N GLU A 111 -17.42 -2.88 -11.10
CA GLU A 111 -17.15 -3.55 -12.37
C GLU A 111 -15.79 -4.25 -12.41
N LYS A 112 -14.89 -3.94 -11.44
CA LYS A 112 -13.56 -4.56 -11.35
C LYS A 112 -13.66 -6.01 -10.86
N PRO A 113 -12.68 -6.88 -11.21
CA PRO A 113 -11.54 -6.59 -12.09
C PRO A 113 -11.87 -6.73 -13.57
N CYS A 114 -11.24 -5.87 -14.38
CA CYS A 114 -11.20 -6.02 -15.83
C CYS A 114 -10.15 -7.06 -16.22
N TYR A 115 -10.50 -7.95 -17.15
CA TYR A 115 -9.58 -8.97 -17.64
C TYR A 115 -9.77 -9.29 -19.11
N TYR A 116 -8.71 -9.77 -19.75
CA TYR A 116 -8.75 -10.30 -21.10
C TYR A 116 -9.43 -11.67 -21.13
N THR A 117 -10.53 -11.79 -21.86
CA THR A 117 -11.42 -12.96 -21.82
C THR A 117 -10.75 -14.29 -22.21
N LYS A 118 -9.85 -14.26 -23.23
CA LYS A 118 -9.12 -15.47 -23.66
C LYS A 118 -8.19 -16.02 -22.58
N GLY A 119 -7.67 -15.16 -21.67
CA GLY A 119 -6.87 -15.57 -20.53
C GLY A 119 -7.69 -16.00 -19.32
N GLY A 120 -8.98 -15.64 -19.29
CA GLY A 120 -9.82 -15.76 -18.11
C GLY A 120 -9.32 -14.84 -16.98
N ILE A 121 -10.08 -14.73 -15.89
CA ILE A 121 -9.80 -13.78 -14.80
C ILE A 121 -8.40 -13.97 -14.17
N HIS A 122 -7.94 -15.22 -13.99
CA HIS A 122 -6.68 -15.51 -13.30
C HIS A 122 -5.42 -15.24 -14.14
N ARG A 123 -5.54 -15.20 -15.48
CA ARG A 123 -4.39 -14.97 -16.38
C ARG A 123 -4.57 -13.73 -17.25
N GLY A 124 -5.77 -13.18 -17.30
CA GLY A 124 -6.12 -12.04 -18.12
C GLY A 124 -6.30 -10.74 -17.33
N ALA A 125 -6.36 -10.79 -16.00
CA ALA A 125 -6.43 -9.61 -15.14
C ALA A 125 -5.03 -9.11 -14.83
N TYR A 126 -4.80 -7.81 -15.08
CA TYR A 126 -3.52 -7.13 -14.85
C TYR A 126 -3.72 -5.92 -13.96
N THR A 127 -2.65 -5.54 -13.27
CA THR A 127 -2.56 -4.35 -12.43
C THR A 127 -1.28 -3.58 -12.77
N ARG A 128 -1.33 -2.26 -12.65
CA ARG A 128 -0.17 -1.40 -12.91
C ARG A 128 0.72 -1.33 -11.68
N VAL A 129 1.99 -1.72 -11.81
CA VAL A 129 3.02 -1.66 -10.76
C VAL A 129 4.19 -0.84 -11.30
N GLY A 130 4.27 0.43 -10.91
CA GLY A 130 5.19 1.37 -11.55
C GLY A 130 4.89 1.51 -13.05
N GLU A 131 5.88 1.20 -13.88
CA GLU A 131 5.79 1.21 -15.36
C GLU A 131 5.38 -0.14 -15.96
N SER A 132 5.15 -1.18 -15.15
CA SER A 132 4.92 -2.55 -15.62
C SER A 132 3.46 -2.98 -15.44
N ASP A 133 2.97 -3.76 -16.43
CA ASP A 133 1.69 -4.46 -16.36
C ASP A 133 1.92 -5.85 -15.78
N GLU A 134 1.55 -6.06 -14.54
CA GLU A 134 1.71 -7.35 -13.86
C GLU A 134 0.38 -8.08 -13.71
N GLN A 135 0.40 -9.41 -13.85
CA GLN A 135 -0.78 -10.21 -13.56
C GLN A 135 -1.22 -10.00 -12.11
N MET A 136 -2.53 -9.82 -11.91
CA MET A 136 -3.11 -9.74 -10.58
C MET A 136 -2.94 -11.07 -9.84
N THR A 137 -2.56 -10.97 -8.58
CA THR A 137 -2.54 -12.14 -7.69
C THR A 137 -3.96 -12.62 -7.40
N PRO A 138 -4.15 -13.89 -6.98
CA PRO A 138 -5.45 -14.37 -6.53
C PRO A 138 -6.06 -13.52 -5.41
N TYR A 139 -5.22 -12.93 -4.56
CA TYR A 139 -5.65 -12.01 -3.52
C TYR A 139 -6.20 -10.69 -4.09
N GLU A 140 -5.50 -10.06 -5.04
CA GLU A 140 -5.95 -8.82 -5.66
C GLU A 140 -7.28 -9.00 -6.41
N ILE A 141 -7.44 -10.11 -7.11
CA ILE A 141 -8.71 -10.49 -7.76
C ILE A 141 -9.82 -10.62 -6.72
N TYR A 142 -9.56 -11.38 -5.65
CA TYR A 142 -10.52 -11.55 -4.56
C TYR A 142 -10.91 -10.23 -3.92
N ALA A 143 -9.96 -9.35 -3.61
CA ALA A 143 -10.21 -8.08 -2.96
C ALA A 143 -11.18 -7.17 -3.77
N GLN A 144 -11.05 -7.18 -5.10
CA GLN A 144 -11.96 -6.45 -5.97
C GLN A 144 -13.33 -7.13 -6.09
N GLN A 145 -13.38 -8.46 -6.19
CA GLN A 145 -14.65 -9.21 -6.25
C GLN A 145 -15.44 -9.14 -4.94
N SER A 146 -14.76 -9.29 -3.80
CA SER A 146 -15.37 -9.22 -2.46
C SER A 146 -16.04 -7.87 -2.21
N TYR A 147 -15.43 -6.78 -2.67
CA TYR A 147 -16.06 -5.46 -2.62
C TYR A 147 -17.37 -5.43 -3.42
N LYS A 148 -17.39 -6.01 -4.61
CA LYS A 148 -18.57 -6.09 -5.48
C LYS A 148 -19.71 -6.91 -4.85
N GLU A 149 -19.39 -8.01 -4.17
CA GLU A 149 -20.36 -8.88 -3.53
C GLU A 149 -21.04 -8.22 -2.32
N GLY A 150 -20.40 -7.23 -1.71
CA GLY A 150 -20.96 -6.41 -0.63
C GLY A 150 -21.17 -7.13 0.70
N VAL A 151 -20.72 -8.39 0.85
CA VAL A 151 -20.80 -9.14 2.10
C VAL A 151 -19.49 -8.97 2.87
N PRO A 152 -19.50 -8.28 4.02
CA PRO A 152 -18.30 -8.08 4.82
C PRO A 152 -17.76 -9.40 5.38
N ASP A 153 -16.44 -9.60 5.27
CA ASP A 153 -15.77 -10.79 5.81
C ASP A 153 -15.91 -10.91 7.34
N ASP A 154 -16.14 -9.81 8.05
CA ASP A 154 -16.33 -9.81 9.50
C ASP A 154 -17.66 -10.45 9.95
N LEU A 155 -18.63 -10.62 9.04
CA LEU A 155 -19.85 -11.38 9.31
C LEU A 155 -19.74 -12.89 8.98
N ARG A 156 -18.60 -13.34 8.47
CA ARG A 156 -18.37 -14.75 8.15
C ARG A 156 -18.47 -15.59 9.45
N PRO A 157 -19.33 -16.64 9.49
CA PRO A 157 -19.42 -17.53 10.63
C PRO A 157 -18.17 -18.39 10.78
N ILE A 158 -17.78 -18.69 11.99
CA ILE A 158 -16.67 -19.58 12.32
C ILE A 158 -17.24 -20.98 12.57
N GLU A 159 -17.20 -21.81 11.54
CA GLU A 159 -17.88 -23.13 11.54
C GLU A 159 -17.44 -24.07 12.67
N ARG A 160 -16.21 -23.96 13.12
CA ARG A 160 -15.64 -24.82 14.19
C ARG A 160 -15.89 -24.29 15.61
N ALA A 161 -16.41 -23.06 15.73
CA ALA A 161 -16.69 -22.41 17.01
C ALA A 161 -18.17 -22.53 17.39
N SER A 162 -18.45 -22.34 18.68
CA SER A 162 -19.79 -22.22 19.24
C SER A 162 -19.93 -20.89 20.00
N ILE A 163 -21.16 -20.52 20.33
CA ILE A 163 -21.41 -19.32 21.15
C ILE A 163 -20.82 -19.47 22.58
N ASP A 164 -20.50 -20.68 23.01
CA ASP A 164 -19.89 -20.95 24.32
C ASP A 164 -18.42 -20.56 24.36
N ASP A 165 -17.81 -20.28 23.19
CA ASP A 165 -16.44 -19.76 23.03
C ASP A 165 -16.38 -18.24 23.13
N LEU A 166 -17.52 -17.60 23.39
CA LEU A 166 -17.64 -16.18 23.62
C LEU A 166 -17.75 -15.84 25.10
N ASN A 167 -17.17 -14.73 25.54
CA ASN A 167 -17.24 -14.27 26.93
C ASN A 167 -18.68 -13.90 27.32
N GLY A 168 -19.33 -14.80 28.05
CA GLY A 168 -20.74 -14.65 28.43
C GLY A 168 -21.01 -13.41 29.26
N GLU A 169 -20.09 -13.03 30.17
CA GLU A 169 -20.27 -11.84 31.03
C GLU A 169 -20.23 -10.55 30.18
N GLU A 170 -19.34 -10.47 29.21
CA GLU A 170 -19.24 -9.31 28.31
C GLU A 170 -20.45 -9.21 27.39
N ILE A 171 -20.95 -10.35 26.90
CA ILE A 171 -22.18 -10.40 26.11
C ILE A 171 -23.38 -9.93 26.90
N ILE A 172 -23.54 -10.40 28.16
CA ILE A 172 -24.63 -9.97 29.04
C ILE A 172 -24.56 -8.46 29.28
N ARG A 173 -23.37 -7.91 29.54
CA ARG A 173 -23.17 -6.47 29.72
C ARG A 173 -23.52 -5.69 28.44
N TYR A 174 -23.09 -6.17 27.29
CA TYR A 174 -23.41 -5.58 25.98
C TYR A 174 -24.92 -5.59 25.72
N ILE A 175 -25.58 -6.73 25.88
CA ILE A 175 -27.03 -6.86 25.66
C ILE A 175 -27.82 -5.92 26.58
N LYS A 176 -27.47 -5.86 27.87
CA LYS A 176 -28.09 -4.95 28.83
C LYS A 176 -27.96 -3.49 28.40
N LYS A 177 -26.78 -3.09 27.94
CA LYS A 177 -26.53 -1.74 27.43
C LYS A 177 -27.35 -1.44 26.18
N VAL A 178 -27.31 -2.30 25.17
CA VAL A 178 -28.06 -2.12 23.92
C VAL A 178 -29.57 -2.05 24.17
N LYS A 179 -30.10 -2.86 25.08
CA LYS A 179 -31.51 -2.80 25.48
C LYS A 179 -31.86 -1.45 26.12
N SER A 180 -30.97 -0.86 26.92
CA SER A 180 -31.20 0.44 27.54
C SER A 180 -31.14 1.61 26.56
N GLU A 181 -30.28 1.53 25.56
CA GLU A 181 -30.05 2.61 24.57
C GLU A 181 -31.00 2.54 23.37
N LYS A 182 -31.47 1.33 23.06
CA LYS A 182 -32.28 1.07 21.83
C LYS A 182 -33.63 0.41 22.17
N PRO A 183 -34.71 1.16 22.45
CA PRO A 183 -36.00 0.61 22.89
C PRO A 183 -36.61 -0.45 21.97
N ASN A 184 -36.37 -0.33 20.65
CA ASN A 184 -36.85 -1.32 19.68
C ASN A 184 -36.08 -2.65 19.79
N PHE A 185 -34.82 -2.60 20.17
CA PHE A 185 -34.00 -3.79 20.43
C PHE A 185 -34.40 -4.49 21.73
N ALA A 186 -34.78 -3.72 22.75
CA ALA A 186 -35.19 -4.24 24.06
C ALA A 186 -36.36 -5.23 24.01
N LYS A 187 -37.17 -5.18 22.93
CA LYS A 187 -38.32 -6.10 22.72
C LYS A 187 -37.88 -7.49 22.27
N ASN A 188 -36.63 -7.68 21.90
CA ASN A 188 -36.14 -8.96 21.40
C ASN A 188 -35.48 -9.77 22.53
N ASP A 189 -35.50 -11.09 22.37
CA ASP A 189 -34.73 -11.99 23.22
C ASP A 189 -33.23 -11.84 22.96
N ASP A 190 -32.41 -12.31 23.87
CA ASP A 190 -30.94 -12.14 23.82
C ASP A 190 -30.30 -12.81 22.62
N ARG A 191 -30.76 -13.99 22.21
CA ARG A 191 -30.29 -14.69 21.00
C ARG A 191 -30.52 -13.86 19.75
N LYS A 192 -31.73 -13.31 19.63
CA LYS A 192 -32.07 -12.47 18.48
C LYS A 192 -31.25 -11.17 18.48
N ILE A 193 -30.99 -10.60 19.66
CA ILE A 193 -30.08 -9.43 19.76
C ILE A 193 -28.70 -9.78 19.29
N MET A 194 -28.11 -10.89 19.75
CA MET A 194 -26.79 -11.34 19.31
C MET A 194 -26.72 -11.50 17.77
N ARG A 195 -27.74 -12.11 17.17
CA ARG A 195 -27.82 -12.28 15.71
C ARG A 195 -27.97 -10.94 14.98
N LEU A 196 -28.88 -10.06 15.42
CA LEU A 196 -29.08 -8.74 14.80
C LEU A 196 -27.89 -7.81 14.99
N SER A 197 -27.12 -8.00 16.03
CA SER A 197 -25.86 -7.29 16.26
C SER A 197 -24.68 -7.90 15.50
N GLY A 198 -24.88 -8.98 14.75
CA GLY A 198 -23.81 -9.62 14.00
C GLY A 198 -22.76 -10.31 14.88
N ILE A 199 -23.07 -10.63 16.15
CA ILE A 199 -22.19 -11.38 17.06
C ILE A 199 -22.16 -12.85 16.67
N CYS A 200 -23.29 -13.40 16.28
CA CYS A 200 -23.41 -14.77 15.82
C CYS A 200 -24.38 -14.90 14.64
N ASN A 201 -24.25 -15.97 13.89
CA ASN A 201 -25.23 -16.48 12.95
C ASN A 201 -25.67 -17.86 13.46
N ASP A 202 -26.95 -17.97 13.87
CA ASP A 202 -27.47 -19.10 14.63
C ASP A 202 -26.63 -19.36 15.91
N ASN A 203 -26.00 -20.52 16.02
CA ASN A 203 -25.13 -20.88 17.16
C ASN A 203 -23.62 -20.69 16.84
N LYS A 204 -23.28 -20.08 15.73
CA LYS A 204 -21.90 -19.88 15.30
C LYS A 204 -21.48 -18.42 15.50
N PRO A 205 -20.40 -18.14 16.23
CA PRO A 205 -19.85 -16.79 16.26
C PRO A 205 -19.48 -16.33 14.86
N THR A 206 -19.70 -15.07 14.57
CA THR A 206 -19.10 -14.43 13.38
C THR A 206 -17.64 -14.08 13.68
N MET A 207 -16.88 -13.72 12.65
CA MET A 207 -15.53 -13.17 12.86
C MET A 207 -15.58 -11.94 13.76
N ALA A 208 -16.54 -11.02 13.55
CA ALA A 208 -16.73 -9.83 14.39
C ALA A 208 -17.04 -10.21 15.84
N GLY A 209 -17.98 -11.14 16.05
CA GLY A 209 -18.33 -11.62 17.40
C GLY A 209 -17.12 -12.23 18.12
N MET A 210 -16.36 -13.07 17.43
CA MET A 210 -15.15 -13.71 17.98
C MET A 210 -14.05 -12.71 18.31
N MET A 211 -13.76 -11.76 17.41
CA MET A 211 -12.69 -10.78 17.60
C MET A 211 -13.02 -9.73 18.69
N VAL A 212 -14.30 -9.53 19.01
CA VAL A 212 -14.73 -8.56 20.03
C VAL A 212 -15.07 -9.23 21.39
N PHE A 213 -15.64 -10.42 21.35
CA PHE A 213 -16.16 -11.11 22.56
C PHE A 213 -15.60 -12.53 22.77
N GLY A 214 -14.71 -13.02 21.89
CA GLY A 214 -14.17 -14.37 22.04
C GLY A 214 -13.28 -14.52 23.27
N ASP A 215 -13.36 -15.68 23.93
CA ASP A 215 -12.45 -16.00 25.04
C ASP A 215 -11.01 -16.14 24.54
N TYR A 216 -10.82 -16.82 23.40
CA TYR A 216 -9.50 -16.97 22.78
C TYR A 216 -9.61 -17.16 21.25
N PRO A 217 -9.72 -16.09 20.47
CA PRO A 217 -9.87 -16.14 19.01
C PRO A 217 -8.80 -16.96 18.29
N GLN A 218 -7.56 -16.97 18.83
CA GLN A 218 -6.41 -17.64 18.25
C GLN A 218 -6.49 -19.18 18.33
N ALA A 219 -7.42 -19.75 19.12
CA ALA A 219 -7.73 -21.18 19.05
C ALA A 219 -8.24 -21.60 17.66
N TYR A 220 -8.97 -20.71 17.00
CA TYR A 220 -9.55 -20.95 15.67
C TYR A 220 -8.68 -20.40 14.55
N TYR A 221 -8.03 -19.27 14.78
CA TYR A 221 -7.17 -18.56 13.85
C TYR A 221 -5.81 -18.21 14.50
N PRO A 222 -4.88 -19.18 14.59
CA PRO A 222 -3.61 -18.99 15.31
C PRO A 222 -2.74 -17.84 14.83
N GLN A 223 -3.00 -17.28 13.63
CA GLN A 223 -2.24 -16.16 13.06
C GLN A 223 -2.93 -14.81 13.22
N LEU A 224 -4.11 -14.74 13.87
CA LEU A 224 -4.77 -13.47 14.15
C LEU A 224 -4.21 -12.82 15.44
N PHE A 225 -2.91 -12.48 15.44
CA PHE A 225 -2.21 -11.84 16.56
C PHE A 225 -1.36 -10.67 16.03
N ILE A 226 -0.76 -9.92 16.95
CA ILE A 226 0.24 -8.91 16.64
C ILE A 226 1.61 -9.43 17.07
N ALA A 227 2.56 -9.52 16.11
CA ALA A 227 3.97 -9.76 16.40
C ALA A 227 4.66 -8.41 16.65
N CYS A 228 5.07 -8.17 17.87
CA CYS A 228 5.82 -6.98 18.25
C CYS A 228 7.30 -7.33 18.41
N SER A 229 8.19 -6.55 17.78
CA SER A 229 9.64 -6.76 17.87
C SER A 229 10.37 -5.42 17.95
N SER A 230 11.30 -5.31 18.90
CA SER A 230 12.22 -4.19 19.03
C SER A 230 13.57 -4.58 18.44
N MET A 231 14.01 -3.82 17.42
CA MET A 231 15.22 -4.09 16.65
C MET A 231 16.44 -3.40 17.27
N PRO A 232 17.64 -4.01 17.23
CA PRO A 232 18.85 -3.37 17.75
C PRO A 232 19.32 -2.19 16.89
N GLY A 233 19.00 -2.18 15.60
CA GLY A 233 19.44 -1.18 14.62
C GLY A 233 18.33 -0.59 13.78
N LYS A 234 18.68 -0.19 12.56
CA LYS A 234 17.76 0.43 11.59
C LYS A 234 17.19 -0.55 10.58
N GLU A 235 17.78 -1.75 10.44
CA GLU A 235 17.41 -2.71 9.42
C GLU A 235 16.90 -4.04 10.00
N LEU A 236 16.01 -4.69 9.24
CA LEU A 236 15.53 -6.03 9.58
C LEU A 236 16.68 -7.04 9.43
N GLY A 237 16.97 -7.77 10.50
CA GLY A 237 18.05 -8.76 10.52
C GLY A 237 19.43 -8.18 10.96
N GLU A 238 19.53 -6.91 11.22
CA GLU A 238 20.70 -6.31 11.86
C GLU A 238 20.87 -6.90 13.27
N LEU A 239 22.10 -7.27 13.61
CA LEU A 239 22.43 -7.86 14.91
C LEU A 239 22.96 -6.78 15.86
N GLY A 240 22.55 -6.86 17.12
CA GLY A 240 23.14 -6.04 18.18
C GLY A 240 24.60 -6.41 18.48
N GLY A 241 25.27 -5.60 19.29
CA GLY A 241 26.70 -5.77 19.63
C GLY A 241 27.04 -7.15 20.20
N ASP A 242 26.08 -7.80 20.86
CA ASP A 242 26.22 -9.15 21.42
C ASP A 242 25.67 -10.25 20.51
N GLY A 243 25.39 -9.94 19.24
CA GLY A 243 24.80 -10.87 18.27
C GLY A 243 23.30 -11.13 18.48
N GLN A 244 22.63 -10.34 19.32
CA GLN A 244 21.18 -10.44 19.54
C GLN A 244 20.40 -9.97 18.31
N ARG A 245 19.32 -10.68 17.99
CA ARG A 245 18.42 -10.35 16.86
C ARG A 245 17.35 -9.32 17.23
N PHE A 246 16.92 -9.30 18.48
CA PHE A 246 15.87 -8.43 19.00
C PHE A 246 16.29 -7.93 20.38
N ASN A 247 15.98 -6.66 20.69
CA ASN A 247 16.08 -6.14 22.04
C ASN A 247 14.93 -6.68 22.91
N ASP A 248 13.74 -6.81 22.31
CA ASP A 248 12.53 -7.37 22.92
C ASP A 248 11.63 -7.94 21.81
N ASN A 249 10.87 -8.99 22.10
CA ASN A 249 9.82 -9.48 21.22
C ASN A 249 8.65 -10.01 22.03
N GLN A 250 7.45 -9.84 21.46
CA GLN A 250 6.22 -10.30 22.10
C GLN A 250 5.19 -10.69 21.04
N ARG A 251 4.54 -11.84 21.26
CA ARG A 251 3.32 -12.21 20.57
C ARG A 251 2.14 -11.73 21.39
N VAL A 252 1.30 -10.87 20.82
CA VAL A 252 0.13 -10.28 21.49
C VAL A 252 -1.13 -10.91 20.93
N GLU A 253 -1.85 -11.63 21.74
CA GLU A 253 -3.04 -12.41 21.40
C GLU A 253 -4.28 -11.91 22.17
N GLY A 254 -5.44 -12.50 21.88
CA GLY A 254 -6.73 -12.19 22.48
C GLY A 254 -7.68 -11.47 21.53
N THR A 255 -8.65 -10.79 22.10
CA THR A 255 -9.58 -9.92 21.37
C THR A 255 -8.89 -8.66 20.86
N ILE A 256 -9.56 -7.88 20.00
CA ILE A 256 -9.04 -6.61 19.50
C ILE A 256 -8.60 -5.69 20.64
N GLU A 257 -9.37 -5.59 21.72
CA GLU A 257 -9.03 -4.78 22.88
C GLU A 257 -7.77 -5.25 23.59
N GLN A 258 -7.67 -6.56 23.83
CA GLN A 258 -6.50 -7.16 24.49
C GLN A 258 -5.24 -6.99 23.62
N MET A 259 -5.37 -7.17 22.30
CA MET A 259 -4.28 -6.96 21.37
C MET A 259 -3.85 -5.49 21.28
N LEU A 260 -4.80 -4.56 21.29
CA LEU A 260 -4.49 -3.12 21.32
C LEU A 260 -3.73 -2.75 22.60
N SER A 261 -4.24 -3.17 23.77
CA SER A 261 -3.59 -2.90 25.06
C SER A 261 -2.19 -3.51 25.14
N GLY A 262 -2.04 -4.75 24.71
CA GLY A 262 -0.75 -5.45 24.72
C GLY A 262 0.28 -4.80 23.79
N ALA A 263 -0.12 -4.41 22.58
CA ALA A 263 0.76 -3.75 21.63
C ALA A 263 1.19 -2.34 22.08
N LEU A 264 0.26 -1.58 22.67
CA LEU A 264 0.59 -0.27 23.26
C LEU A 264 1.53 -0.41 24.46
N GLY A 265 1.33 -1.41 25.32
CA GLY A 265 2.24 -1.73 26.41
C GLY A 265 3.64 -2.10 25.93
N PHE A 266 3.74 -2.88 24.83
CA PHE A 266 5.01 -3.18 24.18
C PHE A 266 5.69 -1.92 23.64
N LEU A 267 4.97 -1.08 22.89
CA LEU A 267 5.49 0.16 22.34
C LEU A 267 6.00 1.10 23.43
N GLN A 268 5.23 1.27 24.52
CA GLN A 268 5.64 2.12 25.66
C GLN A 268 6.93 1.65 26.33
N ARG A 269 7.15 0.34 26.46
CA ARG A 269 8.37 -0.21 27.06
C ARG A 269 9.59 -0.08 26.15
N ASN A 270 9.39 -0.09 24.85
CA ASN A 270 10.47 -0.20 23.86
C ASN A 270 10.82 1.13 23.16
N MET A 271 10.03 2.19 23.34
CA MET A 271 10.40 3.51 22.86
C MET A 271 11.20 4.29 23.92
N LYS A 272 12.04 5.21 23.45
CA LYS A 272 12.80 6.10 24.33
C LYS A 272 11.86 7.07 25.06
N THR A 273 12.27 7.50 26.24
CA THR A 273 11.55 8.48 27.05
C THR A 273 12.49 9.61 27.44
N LYS A 274 12.12 10.84 27.12
CA LYS A 274 12.84 12.03 27.55
C LYS A 274 12.29 12.49 28.90
N VAL A 275 13.16 12.62 29.87
CA VAL A 275 12.79 13.16 31.19
C VAL A 275 13.07 14.65 31.22
N ILE A 276 12.07 15.45 31.53
CA ILE A 276 12.17 16.88 31.75
C ILE A 276 11.84 17.17 33.22
N ILE A 277 12.73 17.91 33.87
CA ILE A 277 12.49 18.43 35.23
C ILE A 277 12.36 19.93 35.09
N ASP A 278 11.21 20.47 35.45
CA ASP A 278 10.96 21.92 35.41
C ASP A 278 11.62 22.65 36.61
N LEU A 279 11.57 23.96 36.59
CA LEU A 279 12.13 24.80 37.65
C LEU A 279 11.48 24.58 39.03
N SER A 280 10.31 23.98 39.08
CA SER A 280 9.62 23.61 40.32
C SER A 280 10.01 22.22 40.83
N GLY A 281 10.90 21.50 40.12
CA GLY A 281 11.30 20.14 40.45
C GLY A 281 10.32 19.05 39.98
N LYS A 282 9.28 19.42 39.23
CA LYS A 282 8.31 18.46 38.70
C LYS A 282 8.90 17.70 37.53
N ARG A 283 8.98 16.38 37.69
CA ARG A 283 9.40 15.47 36.62
C ARG A 283 8.23 15.23 35.63
N THR A 284 8.52 15.34 34.35
CA THR A 284 7.62 14.98 33.25
C THR A 284 8.36 14.04 32.30
N ASP A 285 7.79 12.85 32.11
CA ASP A 285 8.33 11.85 31.20
C ASP A 285 7.59 11.99 29.85
N ILE A 286 8.33 12.36 28.81
CA ILE A 286 7.79 12.54 27.46
C ILE A 286 8.26 11.36 26.60
N PRO A 287 7.34 10.51 26.14
CA PRO A 287 7.70 9.42 25.24
C PRO A 287 8.19 9.97 23.89
N GLU A 288 9.05 9.22 23.21
CA GLU A 288 9.63 9.57 21.91
C GLU A 288 8.57 9.82 20.84
N TYR A 289 7.50 9.04 20.87
CA TYR A 289 6.35 9.19 19.97
C TYR A 289 5.06 9.47 20.74
N PRO A 290 4.13 10.26 20.16
CA PRO A 290 2.82 10.51 20.79
C PRO A 290 2.00 9.22 20.86
N ILE A 291 1.69 8.75 22.07
CA ILE A 291 0.91 7.52 22.30
C ILE A 291 -0.44 7.55 21.58
N ARG A 292 -1.06 8.73 21.44
CA ARG A 292 -2.33 8.87 20.71
C ARG A 292 -2.20 8.52 19.23
N ALA A 293 -1.09 8.90 18.58
CA ALA A 293 -0.85 8.56 17.19
C ALA A 293 -0.60 7.06 17.02
N LEU A 294 0.20 6.45 17.89
CA LEU A 294 0.47 5.02 17.86
C LEU A 294 -0.79 4.19 18.15
N ARG A 295 -1.61 4.62 19.12
CA ARG A 295 -2.91 4.00 19.42
C ARG A 295 -3.80 3.98 18.19
N GLU A 296 -3.94 5.11 17.54
CA GLU A 296 -4.75 5.24 16.33
C GLU A 296 -4.27 4.28 15.23
N ALA A 297 -2.95 4.20 15.00
CA ALA A 297 -2.39 3.32 13.99
C ALA A 297 -2.60 1.83 14.30
N VAL A 298 -2.40 1.40 15.57
CA VAL A 298 -2.65 0.02 15.99
C VAL A 298 -4.14 -0.31 15.92
N THR A 299 -5.01 0.61 16.36
CA THR A 299 -6.45 0.45 16.25
C THR A 299 -6.87 0.27 14.81
N ASN A 300 -6.40 1.14 13.89
CA ASN A 300 -6.70 1.05 12.47
C ASN A 300 -6.19 -0.26 11.86
N ALA A 301 -5.00 -0.72 12.27
CA ALA A 301 -4.48 -2.01 11.84
C ALA A 301 -5.38 -3.18 12.27
N LEU A 302 -5.97 -3.14 13.46
CA LEU A 302 -6.88 -4.16 13.96
C LEU A 302 -8.27 -4.09 13.33
N VAL A 303 -8.90 -2.91 13.31
CA VAL A 303 -10.28 -2.77 12.84
C VAL A 303 -10.42 -2.79 11.32
N HIS A 304 -9.40 -2.38 10.58
CA HIS A 304 -9.37 -2.42 9.11
C HIS A 304 -8.54 -3.58 8.54
N ARG A 305 -8.08 -4.50 9.39
CA ARG A 305 -7.41 -5.72 8.95
C ARG A 305 -8.31 -6.48 7.96
N ASP A 306 -7.69 -7.07 6.97
CA ASP A 306 -8.38 -8.03 6.12
C ASP A 306 -8.54 -9.36 6.89
N TYR A 307 -9.80 -9.71 7.21
CA TYR A 307 -10.17 -10.96 7.90
C TYR A 307 -10.63 -12.06 6.93
N SER A 308 -10.35 -11.90 5.64
CA SER A 308 -10.67 -12.90 4.63
C SER A 308 -9.82 -14.16 4.77
N LYS A 309 -10.24 -15.23 4.11
CA LYS A 309 -9.50 -16.51 4.04
C LYS A 309 -8.10 -16.38 3.42
N TYR A 310 -7.85 -15.33 2.67
CA TYR A 310 -6.54 -15.10 2.03
C TYR A 310 -5.49 -14.53 2.97
N THR A 311 -5.92 -13.84 4.00
CA THR A 311 -5.04 -13.16 4.98
C THR A 311 -5.11 -13.76 6.38
N GLU A 312 -6.00 -14.73 6.64
CA GLU A 312 -6.14 -15.38 7.96
C GLU A 312 -4.87 -16.10 8.44
N ARG A 313 -3.92 -16.37 7.53
CA ARG A 313 -2.60 -16.98 7.83
C ARG A 313 -1.48 -15.94 8.02
N ALA A 314 -1.78 -14.68 7.88
CA ALA A 314 -0.84 -13.59 8.12
C ALA A 314 -1.14 -12.90 9.46
N TYR A 315 -0.16 -12.27 10.07
CA TYR A 315 -0.30 -11.54 11.33
C TYR A 315 0.07 -10.07 11.15
N ILE A 316 -0.42 -9.22 12.04
CA ILE A 316 -0.01 -7.82 12.10
C ILE A 316 1.41 -7.77 12.69
N GLN A 317 2.28 -6.92 12.16
CA GLN A 317 3.65 -6.76 12.61
C GLN A 317 3.85 -5.34 13.12
N VAL A 318 4.48 -5.22 14.27
CA VAL A 318 4.90 -3.94 14.88
C VAL A 318 6.40 -4.02 15.11
N TYR A 319 7.16 -3.22 14.39
CA TYR A 319 8.60 -3.12 14.53
C TYR A 319 9.00 -1.78 15.13
N VAL A 320 9.83 -1.82 16.18
CA VAL A 320 10.44 -0.64 16.77
C VAL A 320 11.92 -0.66 16.42
N TYR A 321 12.32 0.20 15.47
CA TYR A 321 13.71 0.43 15.08
C TYR A 321 14.32 1.59 15.89
N SER A 322 15.60 1.81 15.75
CA SER A 322 16.28 2.92 16.42
C SER A 322 15.89 4.30 15.89
N ASP A 323 15.31 4.39 14.68
CA ASP A 323 14.94 5.62 13.97
C ASP A 323 13.46 5.71 13.59
N ARG A 324 12.69 4.62 13.71
CA ARG A 324 11.27 4.58 13.32
C ARG A 324 10.49 3.45 13.99
N ILE A 325 9.17 3.57 13.93
CA ILE A 325 8.22 2.50 14.23
C ILE A 325 7.46 2.16 12.94
N GLU A 326 7.38 0.87 12.62
CA GLU A 326 6.59 0.36 11.49
C GLU A 326 5.43 -0.51 11.99
N ILE A 327 4.23 -0.26 11.44
CA ILE A 327 3.05 -1.11 11.66
C ILE A 327 2.62 -1.64 10.31
N ILE A 328 2.70 -2.96 10.14
CA ILE A 328 2.41 -3.65 8.88
C ILE A 328 1.15 -4.49 9.06
N ASN A 329 0.15 -4.18 8.26
CA ASN A 329 -1.16 -4.81 8.30
C ASN A 329 -1.39 -5.69 7.05
N PRO A 330 -1.80 -6.96 7.20
CA PRO A 330 -2.25 -7.78 6.08
C PRO A 330 -3.50 -7.19 5.42
N GLY A 331 -3.45 -7.07 4.08
CA GLY A 331 -4.51 -6.49 3.27
C GLY A 331 -4.14 -5.12 2.71
N THR A 332 -4.73 -4.77 1.56
CA THR A 332 -4.61 -3.45 0.92
C THR A 332 -5.69 -2.51 1.43
N LEU A 333 -5.72 -1.27 0.97
CA LEU A 333 -6.84 -0.37 1.20
C LEU A 333 -8.14 -0.97 0.65
N TYR A 334 -9.25 -0.71 1.33
CA TYR A 334 -10.56 -1.28 0.99
C TYR A 334 -11.41 -0.30 0.19
N GLY A 335 -12.09 -0.81 -0.84
CA GLY A 335 -13.06 -0.05 -1.61
C GLY A 335 -12.45 1.17 -2.33
N PRO A 336 -13.10 2.33 -2.25
CA PRO A 336 -12.66 3.55 -2.91
C PRO A 336 -11.50 4.25 -2.19
N ASN A 337 -11.08 3.75 -1.03
CA ASN A 337 -10.02 4.38 -0.25
C ASN A 337 -8.69 4.37 -1.04
N ARG A 338 -8.06 5.52 -1.16
CA ARG A 338 -6.81 5.71 -1.89
C ARG A 338 -5.75 6.34 -0.99
N ILE A 339 -4.51 5.96 -1.18
CA ILE A 339 -3.40 6.42 -0.35
C ILE A 339 -3.18 7.94 -0.43
N ASP A 340 -3.34 8.52 -1.62
CA ASP A 340 -3.22 9.95 -1.89
C ASP A 340 -4.34 10.79 -1.27
N ARG A 341 -5.45 10.16 -0.86
CA ARG A 341 -6.62 10.81 -0.26
C ARG A 341 -6.86 10.45 1.20
N LEU A 342 -5.99 9.64 1.78
CA LEU A 342 -6.13 9.22 3.18
C LEU A 342 -6.13 10.42 4.13
N GLY A 343 -7.23 10.54 4.89
CA GLY A 343 -7.44 11.63 5.85
C GLY A 343 -7.89 12.97 5.27
N THR A 344 -8.18 13.04 3.95
CA THR A 344 -8.72 14.22 3.27
C THR A 344 -10.13 13.98 2.75
N ASP A 345 -10.46 12.76 2.34
CA ASP A 345 -11.81 12.43 1.87
C ASP A 345 -12.82 12.42 3.03
N THR A 346 -14.00 12.93 2.75
CA THR A 346 -15.14 12.94 3.68
C THR A 346 -15.91 11.63 3.67
N ILE A 347 -15.76 10.82 2.63
CA ILE A 347 -16.41 9.52 2.48
C ILE A 347 -15.32 8.47 2.43
N MET A 348 -15.24 7.66 3.48
CA MET A 348 -14.36 6.49 3.57
C MET A 348 -15.20 5.26 3.89
N GLU A 349 -14.87 4.15 3.29
CA GLU A 349 -15.56 2.90 3.54
C GLU A 349 -14.76 2.02 4.49
N ALA A 350 -15.45 1.47 5.47
CA ALA A 350 -14.88 0.55 6.43
C ALA A 350 -14.89 -0.88 5.88
N ARG A 351 -13.76 -1.59 5.95
CA ARG A 351 -13.69 -3.02 5.57
C ARG A 351 -14.53 -3.89 6.50
N ASN A 352 -14.51 -3.61 7.81
CA ASN A 352 -15.15 -4.40 8.85
C ASN A 352 -16.16 -3.56 9.64
N PRO A 353 -17.30 -3.19 9.05
CA PRO A 353 -18.24 -2.28 9.69
C PRO A 353 -18.89 -2.88 10.94
N ASN A 354 -18.99 -4.21 11.03
CA ASN A 354 -19.60 -4.86 12.20
C ASN A 354 -18.64 -4.90 13.38
N ILE A 355 -17.35 -5.12 13.18
CA ILE A 355 -16.32 -5.00 14.23
C ILE A 355 -16.35 -3.59 14.80
N ILE A 356 -16.31 -2.56 13.95
CA ILE A 356 -16.32 -1.16 14.39
C ILE A 356 -17.58 -0.88 15.21
N ARG A 357 -18.76 -1.23 14.70
CA ARG A 357 -20.02 -1.03 15.41
C ARG A 357 -20.06 -1.74 16.75
N LEU A 358 -19.63 -2.99 16.83
CA LEU A 358 -19.62 -3.74 18.10
C LEU A 358 -18.70 -3.10 19.13
N LEU A 359 -17.53 -2.62 18.70
CA LEU A 359 -16.60 -1.92 19.59
C LEU A 359 -17.15 -0.58 20.06
N GLU A 360 -17.76 0.23 19.20
CA GLU A 360 -18.43 1.48 19.55
C GLU A 360 -19.60 1.24 20.55
N GLU A 361 -20.40 0.21 20.30
CA GLU A 361 -21.51 -0.15 21.18
C GLU A 361 -21.06 -0.77 22.50
N LYS A 362 -19.92 -1.49 22.52
CA LYS A 362 -19.35 -2.09 23.75
C LYS A 362 -18.81 -1.01 24.70
N TYR A 363 -18.17 0.03 24.18
CA TYR A 363 -17.52 1.07 24.97
C TYR A 363 -18.25 2.40 24.86
N PRO A 364 -18.77 2.95 25.98
CA PRO A 364 -19.40 4.28 25.96
C PRO A 364 -18.38 5.39 25.68
N ALA A 365 -18.85 6.47 25.08
CA ALA A 365 -18.03 7.66 24.77
C ALA A 365 -17.58 8.42 26.06
N ILE A 366 -17.95 7.96 27.25
CA ILE A 366 -17.70 8.58 28.53
C ILE A 366 -16.72 7.70 29.31
N ASP A 367 -15.59 8.26 29.73
CA ASP A 367 -14.59 7.71 30.65
C ASP A 367 -13.85 6.41 30.30
N GLY A 368 -13.03 6.47 29.29
CA GLY A 368 -12.07 5.39 29.08
C GLY A 368 -11.12 5.73 27.94
N ASP A 369 -9.95 6.12 28.26
CA ASP A 369 -8.93 6.57 27.31
C ASP A 369 -8.54 5.54 26.23
N LEU A 370 -8.86 4.25 26.42
CA LEU A 370 -8.39 3.21 25.50
C LEU A 370 -9.15 3.18 24.16
N MET A 371 -10.46 3.42 24.16
CA MET A 371 -11.31 3.16 22.99
C MET A 371 -11.88 4.43 22.31
N ARG A 372 -11.48 5.64 22.74
CA ARG A 372 -11.84 6.89 22.04
C ARG A 372 -11.31 6.97 20.60
N ALA A 373 -10.36 6.12 20.24
CA ALA A 373 -9.83 6.04 18.88
C ALA A 373 -10.81 5.41 17.87
N LEU A 374 -11.89 4.77 18.35
CA LEU A 374 -12.90 4.14 17.52
C LEU A 374 -14.05 5.07 17.10
N GLU A 375 -13.92 6.39 17.31
CA GLU A 375 -14.88 7.31 16.72
C GLU A 375 -14.82 7.18 15.20
N ASN A 376 -15.84 6.55 14.62
CA ASN A 376 -16.04 6.39 13.17
C ASN A 376 -16.33 7.74 12.49
N ARG A 377 -15.46 8.73 12.73
CA ARG A 377 -15.57 10.11 12.24
C ARG A 377 -14.47 10.48 11.26
N HIS A 378 -13.76 9.49 10.70
CA HIS A 378 -12.66 9.69 9.74
C HIS A 378 -11.53 10.61 10.25
N THR A 379 -11.38 10.73 11.58
CA THR A 379 -10.41 11.63 12.23
C THR A 379 -9.08 10.96 12.56
N GLY A 380 -8.95 9.65 12.35
CA GLY A 380 -7.80 8.87 12.76
C GLY A 380 -6.50 9.35 12.10
N ILE A 381 -6.45 9.40 10.78
CA ILE A 381 -5.26 9.87 10.06
C ILE A 381 -4.95 11.34 10.33
N PRO A 382 -5.90 12.28 10.27
CA PRO A 382 -5.68 13.65 10.74
C PRO A 382 -5.17 13.74 12.18
N THR A 383 -5.63 12.86 13.07
CA THR A 383 -5.15 12.80 14.46
C THR A 383 -3.69 12.35 14.51
N MET A 384 -3.31 11.29 13.80
CA MET A 384 -1.92 10.85 13.72
C MET A 384 -1.00 11.98 13.26
N ARG A 385 -1.33 12.66 12.15
CA ARG A 385 -0.56 13.80 11.61
C ARG A 385 -0.43 14.93 12.63
N ARG A 386 -1.54 15.33 13.23
CA ARG A 386 -1.57 16.42 14.22
C ARG A 386 -0.76 16.11 15.48
N GLU A 387 -0.86 14.88 16.00
CA GLU A 387 -0.12 14.49 17.19
C GLU A 387 1.38 14.39 16.92
N MET A 388 1.81 13.87 15.76
CA MET A 388 3.21 13.89 15.34
C MET A 388 3.75 15.33 15.20
N ALA A 389 3.00 16.22 14.55
CA ALA A 389 3.38 17.64 14.41
C ALA A 389 3.55 18.35 15.78
N LYS A 390 2.71 18.04 16.78
CA LYS A 390 2.86 18.58 18.15
C LYS A 390 4.17 18.17 18.83
N TYR A 391 4.70 17.01 18.47
CA TYR A 391 5.98 16.49 18.97
C TYR A 391 7.17 16.98 18.14
N GLY A 392 6.93 17.76 17.07
CA GLY A 392 7.97 18.20 16.14
C GLY A 392 8.55 17.03 15.35
N LEU A 393 7.77 15.97 15.12
CA LEU A 393 8.16 14.77 14.39
C LEU A 393 7.60 14.82 12.96
N PRO A 394 8.27 14.13 11.99
CA PRO A 394 7.79 14.01 10.63
C PRO A 394 6.38 13.41 10.55
N GLU A 395 5.63 13.75 9.50
CA GLU A 395 4.34 13.11 9.23
C GLU A 395 4.49 11.60 9.04
N PRO A 396 3.48 10.79 9.47
CA PRO A 396 3.48 9.37 9.23
C PRO A 396 3.47 9.09 7.72
N LYS A 397 4.30 8.17 7.25
CA LYS A 397 4.25 7.67 5.87
C LYS A 397 3.30 6.48 5.78
N PHE A 398 2.46 6.50 4.74
CA PHE A 398 1.55 5.40 4.42
C PHE A 398 2.02 4.72 3.14
N ILE A 399 2.16 3.41 3.15
CA ILE A 399 2.70 2.64 2.03
C ILE A 399 1.75 1.47 1.76
N GLU A 400 1.25 1.40 0.54
CA GLU A 400 0.46 0.28 0.07
C GLU A 400 1.33 -0.65 -0.78
N GLY A 401 1.43 -1.90 -0.37
CA GLY A 401 2.08 -2.96 -1.11
C GLY A 401 1.06 -3.97 -1.66
N ARG A 402 1.54 -4.98 -2.38
CA ARG A 402 0.69 -6.07 -2.88
C ARG A 402 0.27 -6.98 -1.72
N GLY A 403 -0.92 -6.75 -1.19
CA GLY A 403 -1.49 -7.54 -0.08
C GLY A 403 -1.08 -7.09 1.32
N LEU A 404 -0.50 -5.90 1.47
CA LEU A 404 -0.19 -5.32 2.76
C LEU A 404 -0.36 -3.78 2.75
N PHE A 405 -0.57 -3.23 3.93
CA PHE A 405 -0.56 -1.80 4.19
C PHE A 405 0.38 -1.49 5.35
N LYS A 406 1.27 -0.51 5.19
CA LYS A 406 2.27 -0.14 6.18
C LYS A 406 2.11 1.32 6.60
N VAL A 407 2.21 1.57 7.90
CA VAL A 407 2.34 2.93 8.47
C VAL A 407 3.73 3.02 9.11
N VAL A 408 4.45 4.11 8.81
CA VAL A 408 5.80 4.37 9.34
C VAL A 408 5.82 5.69 10.08
N PHE A 409 6.26 5.66 11.32
CA PHE A 409 6.50 6.82 12.18
C PHE A 409 8.00 7.02 12.34
N TYR A 410 8.55 8.09 11.80
CA TYR A 410 9.97 8.43 11.95
C TYR A 410 10.20 9.30 13.19
N ASN A 411 11.38 9.15 13.82
CA ASN A 411 11.85 10.08 14.85
C ASN A 411 12.83 11.12 14.25
N ASN A 412 13.29 12.09 15.07
CA ASN A 412 14.17 13.17 14.60
C ASN A 412 15.60 12.70 14.27
N SER A 413 15.98 11.46 14.56
CA SER A 413 17.29 10.93 14.13
C SER A 413 17.33 10.56 12.64
N HIS A 414 16.19 10.70 11.93
CA HIS A 414 16.13 10.54 10.49
C HIS A 414 16.48 11.83 9.73
N ASP A 415 16.42 13.01 10.38
CA ASP A 415 16.55 14.33 9.74
C ASP A 415 18.00 14.80 9.52
N SER A 416 18.98 13.91 9.41
CA SER A 416 20.32 14.32 8.96
C SER A 416 20.51 14.34 7.44
N GLU A 417 19.46 14.19 6.64
CA GLU A 417 19.49 14.39 5.18
C GLU A 417 18.40 15.35 4.70
N PRO A 418 18.71 16.33 3.83
CA PRO A 418 17.72 17.31 3.35
C PRO A 418 16.69 16.68 2.43
N ASP A 419 15.41 17.01 2.69
CA ASP A 419 14.26 16.64 1.88
C ASP A 419 14.47 16.99 0.39
N GLN A 420 14.50 15.98 -0.45
CA GLN A 420 14.08 16.09 -1.83
C GLN A 420 12.82 15.24 -2.02
N VAL A 421 11.72 15.95 -2.25
CA VAL A 421 10.44 15.38 -2.65
C VAL A 421 10.64 14.56 -3.91
N SER A 422 10.47 13.24 -3.83
CA SER A 422 10.23 12.41 -5.00
C SER A 422 9.37 11.23 -4.59
N ASP A 423 8.19 11.13 -5.22
CA ASP A 423 7.37 9.94 -5.25
C ASP A 423 8.21 8.77 -5.76
N GLN A 424 8.69 7.93 -4.86
CA GLN A 424 9.20 6.62 -5.21
C GLN A 424 9.09 5.68 -4.02
N VAL A 425 8.51 4.52 -4.28
CA VAL A 425 8.69 3.30 -3.48
C VAL A 425 10.19 3.11 -3.26
N SER A 426 10.70 3.52 -2.09
CA SER A 426 12.11 3.37 -1.77
C SER A 426 12.35 2.06 -1.04
N ASP A 427 12.98 1.14 -1.75
CA ASP A 427 13.76 0.10 -1.13
C ASP A 427 14.85 0.73 -0.22
N GLN A 428 14.93 0.22 0.99
CA GLN A 428 15.96 0.58 1.96
C GLN A 428 17.36 0.39 1.36
N VAL A 429 18.14 1.43 1.22
CA VAL A 429 19.60 1.41 1.26
C VAL A 429 20.13 2.86 1.24
N SER A 430 20.49 3.50 2.34
CA SER A 430 21.16 4.82 2.33
C SER A 430 22.66 4.77 2.70
N ASP A 431 23.12 3.89 3.58
CA ASP A 431 24.55 3.86 3.95
C ASP A 431 25.40 2.99 3.02
N GLN A 432 24.84 1.93 2.45
CA GLN A 432 25.52 1.19 1.37
C GLN A 432 25.58 1.97 0.05
N VAL A 433 24.72 2.98 -0.16
CA VAL A 433 24.69 3.78 -1.40
C VAL A 433 25.88 4.73 -1.48
N SER A 434 26.31 5.35 -0.37
CA SER A 434 27.48 6.23 -0.36
C SER A 434 28.77 5.44 -0.66
N ASP A 435 28.91 4.27 -0.06
CA ASP A 435 30.06 3.39 -0.31
C ASP A 435 30.03 2.81 -1.72
N GLN A 436 28.86 2.37 -2.20
CA GLN A 436 28.70 1.84 -3.56
C GLN A 436 28.86 2.92 -4.63
N VAL A 437 28.41 4.14 -4.38
CA VAL A 437 28.63 5.28 -5.28
C VAL A 437 30.13 5.57 -5.41
N SER A 438 30.87 5.63 -4.30
CA SER A 438 32.30 5.79 -4.31
C SER A 438 33.01 4.67 -5.08
N VAL A 439 32.61 3.43 -4.85
CA VAL A 439 33.12 2.24 -5.56
C VAL A 439 32.83 2.30 -7.07
N ILE A 440 31.63 2.74 -7.46
CA ILE A 440 31.26 2.92 -8.88
C ILE A 440 32.10 4.03 -9.50
N LEU A 441 32.25 5.17 -8.83
CA LEU A 441 33.03 6.30 -9.34
C LEU A 441 34.51 5.92 -9.51
N ASP A 442 35.07 5.17 -8.58
CA ASP A 442 36.45 4.67 -8.66
C ASP A 442 36.63 3.61 -9.75
N TYR A 443 35.65 2.71 -9.90
CA TYR A 443 35.66 1.74 -11.01
C TYR A 443 35.52 2.41 -12.38
N CYS A 444 34.82 3.54 -12.44
CA CYS A 444 34.62 4.38 -13.63
C CYS A 444 35.72 5.41 -13.87
N ASN A 445 36.87 5.36 -13.19
CA ASN A 445 38.07 6.14 -13.53
C ASN A 445 38.57 5.84 -14.96
N LYS A 446 38.16 4.69 -15.53
CA LYS A 446 38.28 4.37 -16.96
C LYS A 446 36.89 4.14 -17.54
N PRO A 447 36.65 4.43 -18.82
CA PRO A 447 35.33 4.23 -19.46
C PRO A 447 34.84 2.79 -19.33
N ARG A 448 33.69 2.57 -18.68
CA ARG A 448 33.06 1.27 -18.43
C ARG A 448 31.66 1.22 -19.04
N SER A 449 31.31 0.10 -19.65
CA SER A 449 29.95 -0.15 -20.12
C SER A 449 29.02 -0.48 -18.93
N LEU A 450 27.72 -0.26 -19.12
CA LEU A 450 26.71 -0.64 -18.12
C LEU A 450 26.80 -2.14 -17.76
N LYS A 451 27.14 -3.00 -18.73
CA LYS A 451 27.33 -4.44 -18.50
C LYS A 451 28.52 -4.73 -17.57
N GLU A 452 29.64 -4.05 -17.76
CA GLU A 452 30.82 -4.21 -16.90
C GLU A 452 30.55 -3.72 -15.49
N ILE A 453 29.87 -2.57 -15.33
CA ILE A 453 29.50 -2.02 -14.01
C ILE A 453 28.51 -2.95 -13.28
N ALA A 454 27.50 -3.46 -13.99
CA ALA A 454 26.52 -4.39 -13.43
C ALA A 454 27.19 -5.70 -12.97
N ASN A 455 28.06 -6.26 -13.79
CA ASN A 455 28.81 -7.47 -13.43
C ASN A 455 29.77 -7.25 -12.23
N PHE A 456 30.40 -6.09 -12.18
CA PHE A 456 31.30 -5.71 -11.08
C PHE A 456 30.56 -5.62 -9.74
N LEU A 457 29.32 -5.11 -9.76
CA LEU A 457 28.45 -4.98 -8.58
C LEU A 457 27.67 -6.27 -8.26
N GLY A 458 27.69 -7.28 -9.12
CA GLY A 458 26.88 -8.49 -8.96
C GLY A 458 25.36 -8.25 -9.12
N MET A 459 24.97 -7.17 -9.83
CA MET A 459 23.59 -6.70 -9.94
C MET A 459 23.08 -6.74 -11.39
N THR A 460 21.73 -6.65 -11.57
CA THR A 460 21.14 -6.60 -12.91
C THR A 460 21.40 -5.24 -13.57
N ARG A 461 21.53 -5.23 -14.93
CA ARG A 461 21.79 -4.00 -15.67
C ARG A 461 20.73 -2.93 -15.49
N SER A 462 19.46 -3.33 -15.45
CA SER A 462 18.32 -2.41 -15.24
C SER A 462 18.37 -1.76 -13.87
N TYR A 463 18.70 -2.51 -12.83
CA TYR A 463 18.85 -1.99 -11.47
C TYR A 463 20.03 -1.00 -11.37
N VAL A 464 21.21 -1.39 -11.86
CA VAL A 464 22.41 -0.52 -11.84
C VAL A 464 22.21 0.75 -12.65
N SER A 465 21.57 0.64 -13.82
CA SER A 465 21.26 1.81 -14.65
C SER A 465 20.39 2.81 -13.91
N ARG A 466 19.28 2.35 -13.36
CA ARG A 466 18.29 3.20 -12.70
C ARG A 466 18.80 3.76 -11.37
N LYS A 467 19.39 2.92 -10.53
CA LYS A 467 19.77 3.30 -9.16
C LYS A 467 21.05 4.12 -9.09
N TYR A 468 22.01 3.86 -9.98
CA TYR A 468 23.33 4.48 -9.90
C TYR A 468 23.69 5.31 -11.14
N ILE A 469 23.60 4.75 -12.34
CA ILE A 469 24.17 5.40 -13.52
C ILE A 469 23.37 6.65 -13.90
N VAL A 470 22.04 6.59 -13.95
CA VAL A 470 21.21 7.73 -14.33
C VAL A 470 21.36 8.89 -13.34
N PRO A 471 21.28 8.68 -12.00
CA PRO A 471 21.52 9.75 -11.04
C PRO A 471 22.95 10.32 -11.12
N LEU A 472 23.98 9.48 -11.25
CA LEU A 472 25.36 9.93 -11.32
C LEU A 472 25.67 10.74 -12.58
N VAL A 473 25.04 10.39 -13.70
CA VAL A 473 25.13 11.19 -14.94
C VAL A 473 24.37 12.51 -14.79
N ARG A 474 23.19 12.50 -14.17
CA ARG A 474 22.38 13.71 -13.91
C ARG A 474 23.11 14.69 -12.99
N ASN A 475 23.81 14.17 -11.99
CA ASN A 475 24.59 14.97 -11.04
C ASN A 475 25.99 15.32 -11.56
N ASN A 476 26.28 15.10 -12.84
CA ASN A 476 27.59 15.32 -13.47
C ASN A 476 28.76 14.59 -12.81
N GLN A 477 28.52 13.54 -12.05
CA GLN A 477 29.56 12.72 -11.44
C GLN A 477 30.09 11.64 -12.40
N LEU A 478 29.24 11.19 -13.33
CA LEU A 478 29.62 10.35 -14.46
C LEU A 478 29.32 11.05 -15.79
N VAL A 479 30.15 10.83 -16.78
CA VAL A 479 29.98 11.35 -18.15
C VAL A 479 29.80 10.18 -19.13
N ARG A 480 28.94 10.37 -20.11
CA ARG A 480 28.71 9.42 -21.19
C ARG A 480 29.77 9.58 -22.29
N THR A 481 30.31 8.49 -22.79
CA THR A 481 31.26 8.54 -23.92
C THR A 481 30.59 8.88 -25.27
N ILE A 482 29.29 8.61 -25.38
CA ILE A 482 28.48 8.92 -26.58
C ILE A 482 27.19 9.64 -26.09
N PRO A 483 27.27 10.94 -25.72
CA PRO A 483 26.12 11.68 -25.19
C PRO A 483 24.96 11.75 -26.18
N GLU A 484 25.26 11.85 -27.48
CA GLU A 484 24.29 11.96 -28.56
C GLU A 484 23.49 10.67 -28.81
N LYS A 485 24.00 9.52 -28.34
CA LYS A 485 23.33 8.21 -28.42
C LYS A 485 23.35 7.49 -27.07
N PRO A 486 22.57 7.93 -26.11
CA PRO A 486 22.61 7.42 -24.71
C PRO A 486 22.37 5.92 -24.58
N LYS A 487 21.59 5.32 -25.48
CA LYS A 487 21.23 3.89 -25.50
C LYS A 487 22.13 3.05 -26.44
N SER A 488 23.24 3.62 -26.98
CA SER A 488 24.17 2.86 -27.80
C SER A 488 24.72 1.64 -27.05
N GLN A 489 24.78 0.48 -27.70
CA GLN A 489 25.43 -0.71 -27.13
C GLN A 489 26.90 -0.49 -26.81
N LEU A 490 27.52 0.51 -27.45
CA LEU A 490 28.90 0.93 -27.23
C LEU A 490 29.03 2.02 -26.18
N GLN A 491 27.92 2.46 -25.57
CA GLN A 491 27.92 3.49 -24.53
C GLN A 491 28.75 3.02 -23.32
N LYS A 492 29.68 3.89 -22.88
CA LYS A 492 30.44 3.74 -21.65
C LYS A 492 30.28 4.98 -20.78
N TYR A 493 30.59 4.83 -19.52
CA TYR A 493 30.53 5.86 -18.50
C TYR A 493 31.88 6.01 -17.83
N TYR A 494 32.29 7.22 -17.52
CA TYR A 494 33.53 7.51 -16.83
C TYR A 494 33.32 8.65 -15.81
N ARG A 495 34.15 8.66 -14.77
CA ARG A 495 34.09 9.64 -13.69
C ARG A 495 34.38 11.05 -14.25
N ASN A 496 33.57 12.02 -13.86
CA ASN A 496 33.84 13.42 -14.15
C ASN A 496 34.84 13.95 -13.12
N CYS A 497 36.01 14.34 -13.58
CA CYS A 497 37.10 14.87 -12.74
C CYS A 497 37.14 16.42 -12.71
N ARG A 498 36.01 17.09 -13.03
CA ARG A 498 35.92 18.57 -12.99
C ARG A 498 35.22 19.04 -11.75
#